data_1c676ce1a0996e084a482d0197525410
#
_entry.id   1c676ce1a0996e084a482d0197525410
#
_cell.length_a   1.000
_cell.length_b   1.000
_cell.length_c   1.000
_cell.angle_alpha   90.00
_cell.angle_beta   90.00
_cell.angle_gamma   90.00
#
_symmetry.space_group_name_H-M   'P 1'
#
loop_
_entity.id
_entity.type
_entity.pdbx_description
1 polymer ?
#
loop_
_entity_poly.entity_id
_entity_poly.type
_entity_poly.pdbx_seq_one_letter_code
_entity_poly.pdbx_strand_id
1 'polypeptide(L)'
;RESKAGTKDLFYYLPLDESLNANGTDFNADPSFRFLAITSRLGLDVKDYQIGKTKVGAKVETDFYCMNGNVAVLRLRQAYATLGWDNLGNDGTQSTSLKIGQAWHPMAADQPYVIDLETGAPFNAFSRTPQVMVDHNFSKNFALTAGVLWQMQYLSTGHKGASDAYIKYSCIPEFYAGLTMKT
;
A
#
# COMPACT_ATOMS: atom_id res chain seq x y z
N ARG A 1 21.36 1.02 21.43
CA ARG A 1 21.91 1.41 20.11
C ARG A 1 20.84 2.11 19.29
N GLU A 2 21.26 3.07 18.49
CA GLU A 2 20.40 3.70 17.49
C GLU A 2 19.87 2.69 16.48
N SER A 3 18.76 3.01 15.83
CA SER A 3 18.16 2.15 14.82
C SER A 3 18.99 2.09 13.55
N LYS A 4 19.17 0.89 12.99
CA LYS A 4 20.03 0.63 11.83
C LYS A 4 19.53 1.26 10.55
N ALA A 5 18.29 1.53 10.40
CA ALA A 5 17.83 1.70 9.05
C ALA A 5 17.39 3.07 8.66
N GLY A 6 17.82 3.37 7.56
CA GLY A 6 17.36 4.01 6.37
C GLY A 6 16.82 5.40 6.46
N THR A 7 15.90 5.72 7.22
CA THR A 7 15.40 7.08 7.36
C THR A 7 15.58 7.54 8.79
N LYS A 8 16.25 8.64 8.96
CA LYS A 8 16.30 9.33 10.23
C LYS A 8 14.89 9.39 10.82
N ASP A 9 14.74 9.02 12.07
CA ASP A 9 13.52 9.22 12.85
C ASP A 9 12.31 8.29 12.54
N LEU A 10 12.47 7.28 11.71
CA LEU A 10 11.46 6.22 11.55
C LEU A 10 11.71 5.06 12.52
N PHE A 11 10.67 4.26 12.77
CA PHE A 11 10.75 3.10 13.64
C PHE A 11 11.51 1.98 12.96
N TYR A 12 12.61 1.57 13.56
CA TYR A 12 13.32 0.36 13.16
C TYR A 12 13.69 -0.42 14.40
N TYR A 13 13.49 -1.72 14.32
CA TYR A 13 13.73 -2.64 15.43
C TYR A 13 15.13 -3.25 15.41
N LEU A 14 15.89 -2.99 14.35
CA LEU A 14 17.27 -3.44 14.24
C LEU A 14 18.21 -2.37 14.76
N PRO A 15 19.08 -2.71 15.70
CA PRO A 15 20.10 -1.78 16.18
C PRO A 15 21.13 -1.50 15.09
N LEU A 16 21.75 -0.33 15.14
CA LEU A 16 22.94 -0.04 14.35
C LEU A 16 24.05 -1.03 14.66
N ASP A 17 24.89 -1.29 13.68
CA ASP A 17 26.10 -2.05 13.86
C ASP A 17 27.05 -1.32 14.85
N GLU A 18 27.94 -2.04 15.46
CA GLU A 18 28.93 -1.49 16.37
C GLU A 18 29.86 -0.52 15.64
N SER A 19 30.12 0.63 16.26
CA SER A 19 31.04 1.65 15.75
C SER A 19 31.99 2.07 16.87
N LEU A 20 33.12 1.37 16.97
CA LEU A 20 34.10 1.61 18.01
C LEU A 20 35.01 2.80 17.69
N ASN A 21 35.22 3.65 18.69
CA ASN A 21 36.27 4.66 18.65
C ASN A 21 37.65 4.05 19.00
N ALA A 22 38.71 4.87 18.95
CA ALA A 22 40.06 4.43 19.28
C ALA A 22 40.23 3.90 20.72
N ASN A 23 39.30 4.21 21.63
CA ASN A 23 39.30 3.75 23.02
C ASN A 23 38.40 2.55 23.25
N GLY A 24 37.83 1.96 22.20
CA GLY A 24 36.93 0.81 22.30
C GLY A 24 35.50 1.14 22.75
N THR A 25 35.10 2.39 22.73
CA THR A 25 33.72 2.79 23.07
C THR A 25 32.85 2.77 21.81
N ASP A 26 31.69 2.14 21.90
CA ASP A 26 30.73 2.06 20.79
C ASP A 26 29.89 3.35 20.73
N PHE A 27 30.06 4.14 19.68
CA PHE A 27 29.25 5.34 19.43
C PHE A 27 27.76 5.07 19.22
N ASN A 28 27.39 3.86 18.85
CA ASN A 28 26.01 3.48 18.61
C ASN A 28 25.34 2.85 19.85
N ALA A 29 26.05 2.75 20.98
CA ALA A 29 25.54 2.11 22.21
C ALA A 29 24.65 3.04 23.06
N ASP A 30 24.47 4.28 22.68
CA ASP A 30 23.70 5.23 23.46
C ASP A 30 22.21 4.89 23.46
N PRO A 31 21.54 5.00 24.62
CA PRO A 31 20.10 4.89 24.69
C PRO A 31 19.44 6.08 23.98
N SER A 32 18.42 5.79 23.19
CA SER A 32 17.62 6.82 22.54
C SER A 32 16.14 6.66 22.84
N PHE A 33 15.43 7.77 22.86
CA PHE A 33 13.98 7.81 23.00
C PHE A 33 13.40 8.73 21.93
N ARG A 34 12.34 8.26 21.27
CA ARG A 34 11.61 9.04 20.27
C ARG A 34 10.11 8.90 20.45
N PHE A 35 9.42 9.98 20.20
CA PHE A 35 7.97 10.02 20.16
C PHE A 35 7.53 10.70 18.86
N LEU A 36 6.82 9.98 18.01
CA LEU A 36 6.44 10.44 16.68
C LEU A 36 4.94 10.27 16.48
N ALA A 37 4.30 11.29 15.91
CA ALA A 37 2.88 11.28 15.53
C ALA A 37 2.66 11.16 14.02
N ILE A 38 3.67 10.71 13.28
CA ILE A 38 3.68 10.65 11.81
C ILE A 38 2.67 9.64 11.22
N THR A 39 2.22 8.68 12.02
CA THR A 39 1.18 7.71 11.62
C THR A 39 -0.24 8.25 11.76
N SER A 40 -0.40 9.49 12.23
CA SER A 40 -1.70 10.16 12.25
C SER A 40 -2.28 10.22 10.84
N ARG A 41 -3.55 9.85 10.69
CA ARG A 41 -4.24 9.77 9.41
C ARG A 41 -5.43 10.70 9.37
N LEU A 42 -5.62 11.35 8.23
CA LEU A 42 -6.79 12.13 7.91
C LEU A 42 -7.45 11.49 6.68
N GLY A 43 -8.76 11.37 6.70
CA GLY A 43 -9.46 10.78 5.56
C GLY A 43 -10.93 11.10 5.52
N LEU A 44 -11.48 10.98 4.33
CA LEU A 44 -12.90 11.01 4.03
C LEU A 44 -13.26 9.72 3.29
N ASP A 45 -14.31 9.06 3.73
CA ASP A 45 -14.80 7.81 3.14
C ASP A 45 -16.31 7.95 2.90
N VAL A 46 -16.68 8.06 1.64
CA VAL A 46 -18.07 8.05 1.18
C VAL A 46 -18.39 6.65 0.69
N LYS A 47 -19.42 6.02 1.27
CA LYS A 47 -19.78 4.64 0.94
C LYS A 47 -21.24 4.56 0.49
N ASP A 48 -21.46 3.69 -0.47
CA ASP A 48 -22.77 3.21 -0.88
C ASP A 48 -23.79 4.31 -1.23
N TYR A 49 -23.31 5.46 -1.71
CA TYR A 49 -24.24 6.48 -2.21
C TYR A 49 -24.94 5.95 -3.47
N GLN A 50 -26.27 5.91 -3.43
CA GLN A 50 -27.05 5.27 -4.49
C GLN A 50 -27.43 6.27 -5.59
N ILE A 51 -27.03 5.98 -6.83
CA ILE A 51 -27.45 6.72 -8.02
C ILE A 51 -28.11 5.73 -8.98
N GLY A 52 -29.44 5.72 -9.00
CA GLY A 52 -30.16 4.71 -9.78
C GLY A 52 -29.85 3.30 -9.30
N LYS A 53 -29.28 2.47 -10.18
CA LYS A 53 -28.84 1.09 -9.85
C LYS A 53 -27.37 1.00 -9.46
N THR A 54 -26.65 2.10 -9.45
CA THR A 54 -25.22 2.14 -9.18
C THR A 54 -24.96 2.64 -7.78
N LYS A 55 -24.17 1.92 -7.02
CA LYS A 55 -23.59 2.38 -5.75
C LYS A 55 -22.30 3.12 -6.05
N VAL A 56 -22.16 4.33 -5.53
CA VAL A 56 -20.98 5.15 -5.71
C VAL A 56 -20.28 5.33 -4.36
N GLY A 57 -18.99 5.15 -4.35
CA GLY A 57 -18.15 5.42 -3.19
C GLY A 57 -16.91 6.21 -3.59
N ALA A 58 -16.30 6.86 -2.63
CA ALA A 58 -15.03 7.54 -2.79
C ALA A 58 -14.25 7.54 -1.48
N LYS A 59 -12.95 7.39 -1.58
CA LYS A 59 -12.05 7.48 -0.42
C LYS A 59 -10.87 8.38 -0.71
N VAL A 60 -10.58 9.26 0.25
CA VAL A 60 -9.30 10.00 0.30
C VAL A 60 -8.70 9.76 1.67
N GLU A 61 -7.44 9.36 1.72
CA GLU A 61 -6.70 9.13 2.95
C GLU A 61 -5.27 9.68 2.82
N THR A 62 -4.84 10.39 3.84
CA THR A 62 -3.50 10.98 3.95
C THR A 62 -2.87 10.64 5.28
N ASP A 63 -1.53 10.65 5.37
CA ASP A 63 -0.77 10.60 6.61
C ASP A 63 0.42 11.55 6.57
N PHE A 64 1.17 11.62 7.66
CA PHE A 64 2.37 12.42 7.78
C PHE A 64 3.65 11.58 7.72
N TYR A 65 3.56 10.36 7.25
CA TYR A 65 4.69 9.42 7.16
C TYR A 65 5.57 9.68 5.93
N CYS A 66 5.90 10.95 5.72
CA CYS A 66 6.87 11.42 4.74
C CYS A 66 7.71 12.50 5.40
N MET A 67 9.03 12.42 5.28
CA MET A 67 9.94 13.37 5.91
C MET A 67 10.65 14.19 4.85
N ASN A 68 10.68 15.51 5.07
CA ASN A 68 11.54 16.43 4.34
C ASN A 68 12.48 17.08 5.34
N GLY A 69 13.70 16.56 5.44
CA GLY A 69 14.59 16.90 6.55
C GLY A 69 14.02 16.39 7.87
N ASN A 70 13.76 17.32 8.81
CA ASN A 70 13.19 17.02 10.12
C ASN A 70 11.68 17.32 10.23
N VAL A 71 11.03 17.64 9.11
CA VAL A 71 9.62 18.03 9.08
C VAL A 71 8.78 16.89 8.47
N ALA A 72 7.74 16.49 9.19
CA ALA A 72 6.75 15.58 8.67
C ALA A 72 5.91 16.28 7.58
N VAL A 73 5.76 15.62 6.44
CA VAL A 73 5.04 16.13 5.27
C VAL A 73 3.81 15.27 5.02
N LEU A 74 2.73 15.92 4.64
CA LEU A 74 1.49 15.24 4.26
C LEU A 74 1.70 14.38 3.01
N ARG A 75 1.37 13.10 3.11
CA ARG A 75 1.48 12.12 2.03
C ARG A 75 0.11 11.57 1.66
N LEU A 76 -0.21 11.58 0.37
CA LEU A 76 -1.39 10.89 -0.12
C LEU A 76 -1.20 9.38 -0.03
N ARG A 77 -2.09 8.72 0.70
CA ARG A 77 -2.12 7.26 0.83
C ARG A 77 -3.05 6.64 -0.19
N GLN A 78 -4.30 7.04 -0.16
CA GLN A 78 -5.35 6.53 -1.03
C GLN A 78 -6.19 7.69 -1.55
N ALA A 79 -6.57 7.61 -2.81
CA ALA A 79 -7.54 8.51 -3.44
C ALA A 79 -8.19 7.75 -4.60
N TYR A 80 -9.38 7.22 -4.38
CA TYR A 80 -10.09 6.43 -5.39
C TYR A 80 -11.59 6.61 -5.31
N ALA A 81 -12.25 6.34 -6.42
CA ALA A 81 -13.70 6.19 -6.52
C ALA A 81 -14.06 4.72 -6.76
N THR A 82 -15.25 4.34 -6.34
CA THR A 82 -15.83 3.01 -6.61
C THR A 82 -17.21 3.15 -7.22
N LEU A 83 -17.49 2.29 -8.18
CA LEU A 83 -18.82 2.08 -8.74
C LEU A 83 -19.21 0.62 -8.51
N GLY A 84 -20.40 0.37 -8.00
CA GLY A 84 -20.86 -0.96 -7.67
C GLY A 84 -22.26 -1.25 -8.23
N TRP A 85 -22.47 -2.48 -8.63
CA TRP A 85 -23.74 -3.00 -9.11
C TRP A 85 -24.00 -4.36 -8.46
N ASP A 86 -25.12 -4.45 -7.77
CA ASP A 86 -25.58 -5.68 -7.13
C ASP A 86 -26.75 -6.31 -7.90
N ASN A 87 -27.17 -7.48 -7.44
CA ASN A 87 -28.29 -8.21 -7.98
C ASN A 87 -28.15 -8.50 -9.48
N LEU A 88 -26.91 -8.81 -9.90
CA LEU A 88 -26.62 -9.23 -11.26
C LEU A 88 -26.84 -10.76 -11.42
N GLY A 89 -26.88 -11.21 -12.67
CA GLY A 89 -27.16 -12.62 -13.00
C GLY A 89 -28.65 -12.93 -12.94
N ASN A 90 -29.00 -14.13 -13.39
CA ASN A 90 -30.40 -14.58 -13.47
C ASN A 90 -31.03 -14.80 -12.07
N ASP A 91 -30.22 -15.08 -11.09
CA ASP A 91 -30.60 -15.35 -9.69
C ASP A 91 -30.41 -14.14 -8.76
N GLY A 92 -29.88 -13.03 -9.29
CA GLY A 92 -29.61 -11.81 -8.51
C GLY A 92 -28.52 -11.96 -7.44
N THR A 93 -27.70 -12.99 -7.51
CA THR A 93 -26.68 -13.26 -6.48
C THR A 93 -25.30 -12.65 -6.80
N GLN A 94 -25.12 -12.18 -8.02
CA GLN A 94 -23.85 -11.66 -8.50
C GLN A 94 -23.71 -10.17 -8.23
N SER A 95 -22.48 -9.71 -8.11
CA SER A 95 -22.17 -8.28 -7.99
C SER A 95 -20.87 -7.94 -8.71
N THR A 96 -20.77 -6.71 -9.19
CA THR A 96 -19.57 -6.19 -9.82
C THR A 96 -19.24 -4.85 -9.19
N SER A 97 -17.96 -4.60 -8.95
CA SER A 97 -17.47 -3.29 -8.59
C SER A 97 -16.28 -2.87 -9.44
N LEU A 98 -16.20 -1.58 -9.72
CA LEU A 98 -15.09 -0.93 -10.42
C LEU A 98 -14.44 0.04 -9.44
N LYS A 99 -13.13 -0.03 -9.29
CA LYS A 99 -12.32 0.88 -8.48
C LYS A 99 -11.34 1.61 -9.38
N ILE A 100 -11.31 2.94 -9.31
CA ILE A 100 -10.43 3.79 -10.11
C ILE A 100 -9.73 4.78 -9.20
N GLY A 101 -8.40 4.81 -9.25
CA GLY A 101 -7.57 5.75 -8.50
C GLY A 101 -6.45 5.06 -7.74
N GLN A 102 -5.81 5.81 -6.83
CA GLN A 102 -4.74 5.28 -6.02
C GLN A 102 -5.29 4.51 -4.81
N ALA A 103 -5.01 3.23 -4.76
CA ALA A 103 -5.41 2.35 -3.68
C ALA A 103 -4.30 1.33 -3.34
N TRP A 104 -4.49 0.55 -2.30
CA TRP A 104 -3.62 -0.56 -2.00
C TRP A 104 -3.52 -1.53 -3.17
N HIS A 105 -2.32 -2.08 -3.36
CA HIS A 105 -2.11 -3.20 -4.28
C HIS A 105 -3.07 -4.34 -3.92
N PRO A 106 -3.72 -5.00 -4.87
CA PRO A 106 -4.72 -6.03 -4.57
C PRO A 106 -4.17 -7.18 -3.73
N MET A 107 -2.91 -7.56 -3.88
CA MET A 107 -2.26 -8.56 -3.03
C MET A 107 -2.00 -8.10 -1.59
N ALA A 108 -2.17 -6.82 -1.27
CA ALA A 108 -1.95 -6.34 0.10
C ALA A 108 -2.98 -6.91 1.10
N ALA A 109 -4.14 -7.31 0.63
CA ALA A 109 -5.19 -7.92 1.46
C ALA A 109 -4.82 -9.35 1.92
N ASP A 110 -3.94 -10.02 1.20
CA ASP A 110 -3.54 -11.40 1.45
C ASP A 110 -2.28 -11.50 2.32
N GLN A 111 -1.75 -10.36 2.76
CA GLN A 111 -0.57 -10.32 3.61
C GLN A 111 -0.92 -10.73 5.05
N PRO A 112 -0.08 -11.55 5.69
CA PRO A 112 -0.25 -11.87 7.09
C PRO A 112 -0.03 -10.63 7.96
N TYR A 113 -0.78 -10.53 9.05
CA TYR A 113 -0.51 -9.53 10.08
C TYR A 113 0.81 -9.85 10.77
N VAL A 114 1.68 -8.87 10.85
CA VAL A 114 2.96 -8.94 11.54
C VAL A 114 3.04 -7.84 12.58
N ILE A 115 3.85 -8.06 13.62
CA ILE A 115 4.02 -7.11 14.73
C ILE A 115 4.69 -5.83 14.26
N ASP A 116 5.51 -5.92 13.24
CA ASP A 116 6.24 -4.80 12.68
C ASP A 116 5.45 -4.12 11.56
N LEU A 117 5.61 -2.80 11.47
CA LEU A 117 4.82 -1.95 10.58
C LEU A 117 4.90 -2.33 9.10
N GLU A 118 5.99 -2.91 8.63
CA GLU A 118 6.21 -3.13 7.19
C GLU A 118 7.15 -4.29 6.89
N THR A 119 7.65 -4.99 7.88
CA THR A 119 8.63 -6.04 7.70
C THR A 119 8.02 -7.43 7.55
N GLY A 120 6.77 -7.47 7.19
CA GLY A 120 6.16 -8.74 6.77
C GLY A 120 7.06 -9.42 5.74
N ALA A 121 6.93 -10.72 5.66
CA ALA A 121 7.69 -11.67 4.87
C ALA A 121 8.28 -11.10 3.55
N PRO A 122 9.33 -11.71 2.99
CA PRO A 122 10.18 -11.15 1.92
C PRO A 122 9.45 -10.75 0.62
N PHE A 123 8.17 -11.09 0.49
CA PHE A 123 7.34 -10.76 -0.67
C PHE A 123 6.18 -9.84 -0.24
N ASN A 124 6.51 -8.66 0.19
CA ASN A 124 5.54 -7.69 0.66
C ASN A 124 5.01 -6.84 -0.50
N ALA A 125 3.72 -7.00 -0.85
CA ALA A 125 3.03 -6.14 -1.80
C ALA A 125 2.53 -4.83 -1.16
N PHE A 126 3.30 -4.26 -0.25
CA PHE A 126 2.98 -3.05 0.50
C PHE A 126 3.13 -1.80 -0.38
N SER A 127 2.27 -1.66 -1.34
CA SER A 127 2.26 -0.49 -2.22
C SER A 127 0.86 0.07 -2.38
N ARG A 128 0.79 1.35 -2.72
CA ARG A 128 -0.43 2.07 -3.07
C ARG A 128 -0.18 2.75 -4.41
N THR A 129 -0.92 2.32 -5.39
CA THR A 129 -0.67 2.68 -6.78
C THR A 129 -1.95 3.14 -7.47
N PRO A 130 -1.83 4.03 -8.46
CA PRO A 130 -2.91 4.26 -9.40
C PRO A 130 -3.31 2.96 -10.07
N GLN A 131 -4.61 2.67 -10.10
CA GLN A 131 -5.13 1.41 -10.62
C GLN A 131 -6.56 1.56 -11.14
N VAL A 132 -6.92 0.67 -12.04
CA VAL A 132 -8.29 0.42 -12.46
C VAL A 132 -8.54 -1.05 -12.25
N MET A 133 -9.38 -1.38 -11.28
CA MET A 133 -9.65 -2.75 -10.84
C MET A 133 -11.14 -3.06 -10.92
N VAL A 134 -11.45 -4.25 -11.40
CA VAL A 134 -12.81 -4.81 -11.41
C VAL A 134 -12.82 -6.00 -10.45
N ASP A 135 -13.76 -5.99 -9.52
CA ASP A 135 -14.08 -7.14 -8.69
C ASP A 135 -15.46 -7.67 -9.13
N HIS A 136 -15.53 -8.94 -9.46
CA HIS A 136 -16.79 -9.62 -9.83
C HIS A 136 -17.01 -10.83 -8.94
N ASN A 137 -18.09 -10.80 -8.18
CA ASN A 137 -18.54 -11.93 -7.37
C ASN A 137 -19.54 -12.75 -8.19
N PHE A 138 -19.15 -13.95 -8.55
CA PHE A 138 -20.04 -14.93 -9.21
C PHE A 138 -21.00 -15.58 -8.21
N SER A 139 -20.56 -15.70 -6.96
CA SER A 139 -21.34 -16.25 -5.85
C SER A 139 -20.79 -15.75 -4.53
N LYS A 140 -21.38 -16.14 -3.40
CA LYS A 140 -20.88 -15.84 -2.06
C LYS A 140 -19.46 -16.38 -1.81
N ASN A 141 -19.10 -17.44 -2.52
CA ASN A 141 -17.86 -18.19 -2.28
C ASN A 141 -16.82 -18.03 -3.41
N PHE A 142 -17.18 -17.43 -4.53
CA PHE A 142 -16.29 -17.33 -5.68
C PHE A 142 -16.29 -15.93 -6.28
N ALA A 143 -15.10 -15.34 -6.40
CA ALA A 143 -14.91 -14.02 -6.97
C ALA A 143 -13.65 -13.94 -7.84
N LEU A 144 -13.69 -13.03 -8.81
CA LEU A 144 -12.57 -12.64 -9.67
C LEU A 144 -12.24 -11.18 -9.42
N THR A 145 -10.97 -10.88 -9.17
CA THR A 145 -10.42 -9.53 -9.18
C THR A 145 -9.46 -9.41 -10.35
N ALA A 146 -9.66 -8.43 -11.24
CA ALA A 146 -8.77 -8.21 -12.37
C ALA A 146 -8.62 -6.73 -12.68
N GLY A 147 -7.48 -6.33 -13.24
CA GLY A 147 -7.27 -4.95 -13.65
C GLY A 147 -5.84 -4.62 -14.01
N VAL A 148 -5.59 -3.32 -14.05
CA VAL A 148 -4.29 -2.74 -14.37
C VAL A 148 -3.86 -1.76 -13.29
N LEU A 149 -2.56 -1.69 -13.05
CA LEU A 149 -2.00 -0.77 -12.06
C LEU A 149 -0.63 -0.23 -12.52
N TRP A 150 -0.28 0.92 -11.98
CA TRP A 150 0.98 1.60 -12.27
C TRP A 150 1.87 1.58 -11.02
N GLN A 151 2.76 0.59 -10.94
CA GLN A 151 3.62 0.39 -9.78
C GLN A 151 4.79 1.38 -9.76
N MET A 152 4.71 2.40 -8.88
CA MET A 152 5.76 3.40 -8.73
C MET A 152 6.49 3.34 -7.38
N GLN A 153 5.96 2.63 -6.40
CA GLN A 153 6.55 2.61 -5.05
C GLN A 153 7.70 1.63 -4.92
N TYR A 154 7.67 0.55 -5.70
CA TYR A 154 8.75 -0.44 -5.75
C TYR A 154 9.29 -0.49 -7.17
N LEU A 155 10.43 0.13 -7.34
CA LEU A 155 11.05 0.30 -8.66
C LEU A 155 11.67 -1.01 -9.13
N SER A 156 11.48 -1.32 -10.42
CA SER A 156 12.15 -2.45 -11.06
C SER A 156 13.67 -2.23 -11.07
N THR A 157 14.40 -3.30 -10.81
CA THR A 157 15.87 -3.30 -10.87
C THR A 157 16.33 -3.85 -12.22
N GLY A 158 17.13 -3.09 -12.93
CA GLY A 158 17.73 -3.46 -14.21
C GLY A 158 19.19 -3.07 -14.26
N HIS A 159 19.78 -3.05 -15.45
CA HIS A 159 21.21 -2.77 -15.66
C HIS A 159 21.67 -1.36 -15.19
N LYS A 160 20.73 -0.44 -14.94
CA LYS A 160 20.98 0.89 -14.36
C LYS A 160 20.58 0.98 -12.87
N GLY A 161 20.42 -0.15 -12.19
CA GLY A 161 19.90 -0.19 -10.83
C GLY A 161 18.38 -0.05 -10.78
N ALA A 162 17.83 0.27 -9.61
CA ALA A 162 16.40 0.52 -9.42
C ALA A 162 16.02 1.88 -10.03
N SER A 163 15.04 1.90 -10.94
CA SER A 163 14.64 3.11 -11.65
C SER A 163 13.17 3.04 -12.10
N ASP A 164 12.47 4.17 -11.99
CA ASP A 164 11.13 4.37 -12.55
C ASP A 164 11.12 4.40 -14.10
N ALA A 165 12.29 4.61 -14.69
CA ALA A 165 12.47 4.61 -16.15
C ALA A 165 12.00 3.31 -16.80
N TYR A 166 12.16 2.17 -16.11
CA TYR A 166 11.74 0.88 -16.68
C TYR A 166 10.24 0.79 -16.87
N ILE A 167 9.45 1.24 -15.89
CA ILE A 167 7.98 1.28 -16.00
C ILE A 167 7.55 2.36 -16.99
N LYS A 168 8.14 3.56 -16.86
CA LYS A 168 7.80 4.70 -17.70
C LYS A 168 7.98 4.43 -19.18
N TYR A 169 9.08 3.80 -19.56
CA TYR A 169 9.41 3.56 -20.97
C TYR A 169 8.93 2.20 -21.49
N SER A 170 8.43 1.31 -20.62
CA SER A 170 7.79 0.09 -21.10
C SER A 170 6.46 0.36 -21.81
N CYS A 171 5.80 1.50 -21.51
CA CYS A 171 4.47 1.87 -22.00
C CYS A 171 3.39 0.81 -21.71
N ILE A 172 3.65 -0.10 -20.79
CA ILE A 172 2.74 -1.22 -20.44
C ILE A 172 2.50 -1.15 -18.93
N PRO A 173 1.23 -1.13 -18.48
CA PRO A 173 0.90 -1.22 -17.07
C PRO A 173 1.17 -2.64 -16.54
N GLU A 174 1.24 -2.78 -15.22
CA GLU A 174 1.18 -4.07 -14.58
C GLU A 174 -0.25 -4.62 -14.67
N PHE A 175 -0.40 -5.90 -14.99
CA PHE A 175 -1.69 -6.60 -15.03
C PHE A 175 -1.83 -7.47 -13.78
N TYR A 176 -3.01 -7.43 -13.21
CA TYR A 176 -3.38 -8.28 -12.10
C TYR A 176 -4.62 -9.12 -12.43
N ALA A 177 -4.60 -10.38 -12.05
CA ALA A 177 -5.76 -11.25 -12.03
C ALA A 177 -5.67 -12.19 -10.82
N GLY A 178 -6.71 -12.25 -10.02
CA GLY A 178 -6.80 -13.08 -8.83
C GLY A 178 -8.17 -13.75 -8.70
N LEU A 179 -8.18 -15.01 -8.31
CA LEU A 179 -9.40 -15.75 -7.97
C LEU A 179 -9.47 -15.96 -6.47
N THR A 180 -10.60 -15.65 -5.89
CA THR A 180 -10.86 -15.86 -4.46
C THR A 180 -11.91 -16.95 -4.29
N MET A 181 -11.57 -17.99 -3.55
CA MET A 181 -12.50 -19.03 -3.11
C MET A 181 -12.59 -19.01 -1.58
N LYS A 182 -13.83 -19.03 -1.07
CA LYS A 182 -14.12 -19.14 0.36
C LYS A 182 -14.78 -20.51 0.60
N THR A 183 -14.20 -21.28 1.48
CA THR A 183 -14.74 -22.58 1.93
C THR A 183 -15.45 -22.43 3.26
#